data_4b1d21f3ba8028132b7a48ca7a07f444
#
_entry.id   4b1d21f3ba8028132b7a48ca7a07f444
#
_cell.length_a   1.000
_cell.length_b   1.000
_cell.length_c   1.000
_cell.angle_alpha   90.00
_cell.angle_beta   90.00
_cell.angle_gamma   90.00
#
_symmetry.space_group_name_H-M   'P 1'
#
loop_
_entity.id
_entity.type
_entity.pdbx_description
1 polymer ?
#
loop_
_entity_poly.entity_id
_entity_poly.type
_entity_poly.pdbx_seq_one_letter_code
_entity_poly.pdbx_strand_id
1 'polypeptide(L)'
;MKLPLIEKNTGLITLLGLTLVVYGWYTLTLTLGSLFLFPLLAIGFALTLGLVILILFRLLKLEQRSFLALILVILVPVLSVALTTEPTVFSGRDQGSIAEASYRLATEQRLPFVLPGSDAFFAIYGEGTALNFPGFAYTRDGALITQFPLAYTAWLGSFVSLFGLEGYAIGNAVLLFLSFFFLFQLIRLFEAPYYAWAGLLLAIFSFLPNWFAKSTLSENLALFLFVFLTYSVILYLRFGSRLSYVSILLSGSLFAFTRIEGFVFFALALFILLCHERGRALWRAHPWQTLILPGLLFGFLFLRDFFLNVPYYKMIGKALLKFLGRFDESARVLGDTSSIHIGSVFFLYGFLVIALFGLFGLLLFVKYKRYELLIPALLALPTFIYLFLPNITPDHPWMLRRYLFSLFPTLIVSTTLALALLFARTRTLPLAQPTGRRLILVSLIFAGLIVLEYPAWRSQLFYAEASGLREQVATFTDGFTDTDLILVDRHATGDGFTMLSGPAQFLNGKNTVYFFNPYDLSALDTSRFTRVYLLVPEESQARYAAVFGERLVYVRSVTFLLNQFENLSLSDDPRLPETTTIETKNSLFQIY
;
A
#
# COMPACT_ATOMS: atom_id res chain seq x y z
N MET A 1 5.05 41.78 2.18
CA MET A 1 4.08 41.38 1.15
C MET A 1 3.13 40.38 1.77
N LYS A 2 1.84 40.72 1.92
CA LYS A 2 0.84 39.94 2.65
C LYS A 2 0.61 38.59 1.96
N LEU A 3 0.64 37.48 2.72
CA LEU A 3 0.31 36.10 2.35
C LEU A 3 -1.20 35.78 2.51
N PRO A 4 -2.16 36.62 2.07
CA PRO A 4 -3.57 36.48 2.44
C PRO A 4 -4.31 35.38 1.66
N LEU A 5 -3.80 34.94 0.51
CA LEU A 5 -4.49 33.95 -0.35
C LEU A 5 -4.22 32.50 0.10
N ILE A 6 -3.01 32.19 0.58
CA ILE A 6 -2.65 30.83 1.04
C ILE A 6 -3.39 30.52 2.34
N GLU A 7 -3.46 31.49 3.27
CA GLU A 7 -4.03 31.28 4.61
C GLU A 7 -5.54 31.04 4.60
N LYS A 8 -6.30 31.69 3.70
CA LYS A 8 -7.76 31.54 3.62
C LYS A 8 -8.23 30.18 3.10
N ASN A 9 -7.44 29.49 2.26
CA ASN A 9 -7.85 28.24 1.62
C ASN A 9 -7.24 27.01 2.29
N THR A 10 -6.17 27.17 3.11
CA THR A 10 -5.53 26.04 3.82
C THR A 10 -6.51 25.31 4.74
N GLY A 11 -7.45 26.02 5.37
CA GLY A 11 -8.49 25.40 6.19
C GLY A 11 -9.38 24.44 5.42
N LEU A 12 -9.87 24.82 4.23
CA LEU A 12 -10.72 23.95 3.38
C LEU A 12 -9.91 22.79 2.79
N ILE A 13 -8.66 23.03 2.40
CA ILE A 13 -7.74 21.99 1.90
C ILE A 13 -7.47 20.97 3.02
N THR A 14 -7.16 21.43 4.23
CA THR A 14 -6.96 20.54 5.39
C THR A 14 -8.23 19.77 5.71
N LEU A 15 -9.39 20.40 5.64
CA LEU A 15 -10.68 19.77 5.88
C LEU A 15 -10.96 18.66 4.85
N LEU A 16 -10.58 18.85 3.57
CA LEU A 16 -10.70 17.82 2.55
C LEU A 16 -9.93 16.55 2.93
N GLY A 17 -8.65 16.67 3.27
CA GLY A 17 -7.83 15.53 3.70
C GLY A 17 -8.35 14.90 4.99
N LEU A 18 -8.74 15.72 5.95
CA LEU A 18 -9.29 15.26 7.22
C LEU A 18 -10.59 14.47 7.04
N THR A 19 -11.46 14.88 6.11
CA THR A 19 -12.72 14.16 5.80
C THR A 19 -12.42 12.72 5.35
N LEU A 20 -11.41 12.51 4.52
CA LEU A 20 -11.04 11.18 4.05
C LEU A 20 -10.33 10.36 5.16
N VAL A 21 -9.52 10.99 6.00
CA VAL A 21 -8.95 10.34 7.20
C VAL A 21 -10.05 9.90 8.17
N VAL A 22 -11.05 10.75 8.39
CA VAL A 22 -12.23 10.43 9.22
C VAL A 22 -13.03 9.26 8.62
N TYR A 23 -13.17 9.21 7.30
CA TYR A 23 -13.79 8.06 6.64
C TYR A 23 -12.97 6.77 6.84
N GLY A 24 -11.65 6.83 6.74
CA GLY A 24 -10.78 5.70 7.08
C GLY A 24 -10.94 5.23 8.53
N TRP A 25 -11.04 6.18 9.48
CA TRP A 25 -11.36 5.87 10.88
C TRP A 25 -12.75 5.28 11.05
N TYR A 26 -13.74 5.78 10.32
CA TYR A 26 -15.10 5.26 10.35
C TYR A 26 -15.13 3.78 9.93
N THR A 27 -14.53 3.44 8.79
CA THR A 27 -14.47 2.04 8.32
C THR A 27 -13.70 1.14 9.27
N LEU A 28 -12.57 1.60 9.81
CA LEU A 28 -11.79 0.86 10.80
C LEU A 28 -12.58 0.61 12.09
N THR A 29 -13.28 1.62 12.63
CA THR A 29 -14.06 1.47 13.87
C THR A 29 -15.26 0.52 13.68
N LEU A 30 -15.91 0.55 12.52
CA LEU A 30 -16.94 -0.45 12.19
C LEU A 30 -16.37 -1.87 12.17
N THR A 31 -15.19 -2.04 11.61
CA THR A 31 -14.46 -3.32 11.58
C THR A 31 -14.13 -3.81 12.99
N LEU A 32 -13.50 -2.96 13.79
CA LEU A 32 -13.12 -3.28 15.17
C LEU A 32 -14.34 -3.53 16.08
N GLY A 33 -15.47 -2.89 15.79
CA GLY A 33 -16.74 -3.07 16.48
C GLY A 33 -17.56 -4.27 16.00
N SER A 34 -17.14 -4.98 14.95
CA SER A 34 -17.92 -6.03 14.28
C SER A 34 -19.30 -5.52 13.79
N LEU A 35 -19.32 -4.26 13.31
CA LEU A 35 -20.50 -3.56 12.80
C LEU A 35 -20.35 -3.19 11.31
N PHE A 36 -19.61 -3.99 10.54
CA PHE A 36 -19.31 -3.72 9.14
C PHE A 36 -20.52 -4.02 8.23
N LEU A 37 -21.58 -3.23 8.41
CA LEU A 37 -22.85 -3.41 7.73
C LEU A 37 -22.99 -2.48 6.52
N PHE A 38 -23.45 -3.02 5.39
CA PHE A 38 -23.65 -2.24 4.15
C PHE A 38 -24.44 -0.94 4.36
N PRO A 39 -25.58 -0.88 5.09
CA PRO A 39 -26.31 0.37 5.28
C PRO A 39 -25.48 1.45 5.98
N LEU A 40 -24.68 1.08 6.99
CA LEU A 40 -23.79 2.02 7.70
C LEU A 40 -22.70 2.52 6.77
N LEU A 41 -22.09 1.61 5.99
CA LEU A 41 -21.08 1.99 5.00
C LEU A 41 -21.64 2.95 3.94
N ALA A 42 -22.82 2.65 3.40
CA ALA A 42 -23.47 3.50 2.39
C ALA A 42 -23.79 4.91 2.94
N ILE A 43 -24.29 5.01 4.18
CA ILE A 43 -24.53 6.30 4.85
C ILE A 43 -23.22 7.05 5.04
N GLY A 44 -22.18 6.40 5.62
CA GLY A 44 -20.89 7.03 5.85
C GLY A 44 -20.22 7.50 4.56
N PHE A 45 -20.30 6.69 3.51
CA PHE A 45 -19.80 7.05 2.18
C PHE A 45 -20.55 8.25 1.58
N ALA A 46 -21.89 8.23 1.60
CA ALA A 46 -22.72 9.30 1.07
C ALA A 46 -22.45 10.64 1.80
N LEU A 47 -22.36 10.62 3.14
CA LEU A 47 -22.03 11.81 3.93
C LEU A 47 -20.63 12.33 3.62
N THR A 48 -19.65 11.43 3.51
CA THR A 48 -18.27 11.78 3.16
C THR A 48 -18.20 12.38 1.77
N LEU A 49 -18.83 11.74 0.79
CA LEU A 49 -18.88 12.22 -0.59
C LEU A 49 -19.58 13.59 -0.69
N GLY A 50 -20.70 13.76 -0.01
CA GLY A 50 -21.42 15.04 0.03
C GLY A 50 -20.56 16.15 0.63
N LEU A 51 -19.83 15.88 1.71
CA LEU A 51 -18.92 16.84 2.32
C LEU A 51 -17.72 17.15 1.41
N VAL A 52 -17.14 16.16 0.77
CA VAL A 52 -16.05 16.34 -0.22
C VAL A 52 -16.52 17.23 -1.36
N ILE A 53 -17.69 16.95 -1.95
CA ILE A 53 -18.27 17.75 -3.05
C ILE A 53 -18.49 19.20 -2.59
N LEU A 54 -19.04 19.40 -1.40
CA LEU A 54 -19.26 20.75 -0.85
C LEU A 54 -17.94 21.52 -0.68
N ILE A 55 -16.90 20.86 -0.13
CA ILE A 55 -15.57 21.45 0.06
C ILE A 55 -14.94 21.79 -1.31
N LEU A 56 -14.97 20.86 -2.26
CA LEU A 56 -14.43 21.06 -3.60
C LEU A 56 -15.16 22.21 -4.33
N PHE A 57 -16.48 22.28 -4.22
CA PHE A 57 -17.28 23.37 -4.81
C PHE A 57 -16.91 24.74 -4.22
N ARG A 58 -16.68 24.80 -2.89
CA ARG A 58 -16.20 26.03 -2.24
C ARG A 58 -14.79 26.41 -2.70
N LEU A 59 -13.88 25.45 -2.79
CA LEU A 59 -12.53 25.67 -3.31
C LEU A 59 -12.53 26.15 -4.76
N LEU A 60 -13.37 25.57 -5.60
CA LEU A 60 -13.55 26.00 -7.00
C LEU A 60 -14.02 27.46 -7.09
N LYS A 61 -14.97 27.89 -6.24
CA LYS A 61 -15.42 29.29 -6.21
C LYS A 61 -14.31 30.26 -5.80
N LEU A 62 -13.38 29.85 -4.92
CA LEU A 62 -12.33 30.71 -4.39
C LEU A 62 -11.11 30.80 -5.32
N GLU A 63 -10.71 29.70 -5.96
CA GLU A 63 -9.48 29.58 -6.76
C GLU A 63 -9.73 29.26 -8.24
N GLN A 64 -10.99 29.15 -8.66
CA GLN A 64 -11.49 28.92 -10.03
C GLN A 64 -10.54 28.13 -10.98
N ARG A 65 -9.91 28.82 -11.94
CA ARG A 65 -9.17 28.18 -13.05
C ARG A 65 -7.98 27.35 -12.60
N SER A 66 -7.18 27.84 -11.67
CA SER A 66 -5.97 27.14 -11.23
C SER A 66 -6.29 25.86 -10.44
N PHE A 67 -7.39 25.91 -9.66
CA PHE A 67 -7.81 24.75 -8.90
C PHE A 67 -8.46 23.67 -9.79
N LEU A 68 -9.29 24.09 -10.76
CA LEU A 68 -9.85 23.19 -11.77
C LEU A 68 -8.74 22.51 -12.58
N ALA A 69 -7.75 23.29 -13.03
CA ALA A 69 -6.60 22.75 -13.74
C ALA A 69 -5.85 21.70 -12.90
N LEU A 70 -5.64 21.95 -11.59
CA LEU A 70 -5.02 21.00 -10.67
C LEU A 70 -5.83 19.70 -10.59
N ILE A 71 -7.14 19.79 -10.39
CA ILE A 71 -8.01 18.61 -10.33
C ILE A 71 -7.91 17.82 -11.63
N LEU A 72 -7.99 18.46 -12.79
CA LEU A 72 -7.94 17.77 -14.10
C LEU A 72 -6.59 17.13 -14.37
N VAL A 73 -5.48 17.81 -14.07
CA VAL A 73 -4.12 17.27 -14.26
C VAL A 73 -3.87 16.04 -13.39
N ILE A 74 -4.46 15.97 -12.18
CA ILE A 74 -4.35 14.79 -11.33
C ILE A 74 -5.36 13.71 -11.75
N LEU A 75 -6.60 14.10 -12.05
CA LEU A 75 -7.69 13.16 -12.31
C LEU A 75 -7.44 12.31 -13.57
N VAL A 76 -6.92 12.90 -14.65
CA VAL A 76 -6.68 12.17 -15.91
C VAL A 76 -5.73 10.98 -15.72
N PRO A 77 -4.50 11.12 -15.17
CA PRO A 77 -3.61 9.99 -14.96
C PRO A 77 -4.16 8.99 -13.92
N VAL A 78 -4.83 9.47 -12.87
CA VAL A 78 -5.44 8.60 -11.86
C VAL A 78 -6.55 7.73 -12.47
N LEU A 79 -7.41 8.30 -13.30
CA LEU A 79 -8.43 7.54 -14.02
C LEU A 79 -7.79 6.56 -15.03
N SER A 80 -6.72 6.96 -15.71
CA SER A 80 -6.01 6.05 -16.64
C SER A 80 -5.46 4.83 -15.89
N VAL A 81 -4.89 5.02 -14.70
CA VAL A 81 -4.43 3.92 -13.83
C VAL A 81 -5.59 3.05 -13.37
N ALA A 82 -6.68 3.65 -12.89
CA ALA A 82 -7.84 2.91 -12.40
C ALA A 82 -8.51 2.06 -13.50
N LEU A 83 -8.68 2.62 -14.70
CA LEU A 83 -9.31 1.93 -15.84
C LEU A 83 -8.44 0.80 -16.43
N THR A 84 -7.16 0.77 -16.12
CA THR A 84 -6.21 -0.28 -16.55
C THR A 84 -5.79 -1.18 -15.39
N THR A 85 -6.57 -1.25 -14.32
CA THR A 85 -6.30 -2.08 -13.13
C THR A 85 -7.24 -3.28 -13.13
N GLU A 86 -6.69 -4.48 -13.09
CA GLU A 86 -7.42 -5.69 -12.73
C GLU A 86 -7.43 -5.87 -11.20
N PRO A 87 -8.50 -6.43 -10.63
CA PRO A 87 -8.51 -6.78 -9.22
C PRO A 87 -7.37 -7.74 -8.86
N THR A 88 -6.49 -7.36 -7.93
CA THR A 88 -5.32 -8.16 -7.53
C THR A 88 -5.67 -9.30 -6.58
N VAL A 89 -6.62 -10.15 -6.97
CA VAL A 89 -7.14 -11.25 -6.15
C VAL A 89 -6.30 -12.52 -6.23
N PHE A 90 -5.49 -12.67 -7.28
CA PHE A 90 -4.72 -13.90 -7.55
C PHE A 90 -3.35 -13.95 -6.92
N SER A 91 -2.83 -12.85 -6.42
CA SER A 91 -1.48 -12.83 -5.87
C SER A 91 -1.37 -13.64 -4.58
N GLY A 92 -0.41 -14.54 -4.51
CA GLY A 92 0.00 -15.22 -3.28
C GLY A 92 0.85 -14.37 -2.35
N ARG A 93 1.16 -13.14 -2.76
CA ARG A 93 1.85 -12.13 -1.94
C ARG A 93 0.84 -11.33 -1.13
N ASP A 94 1.33 -10.33 -0.39
CA ASP A 94 0.54 -9.48 0.51
C ASP A 94 -0.74 -8.93 -0.14
N GLN A 95 -0.67 -8.55 -1.41
CA GLN A 95 -1.78 -7.91 -2.13
C GLN A 95 -3.01 -8.81 -2.31
N GLY A 96 -2.84 -10.08 -2.69
CA GLY A 96 -3.97 -10.99 -2.86
C GLY A 96 -4.63 -11.31 -1.54
N SER A 97 -3.83 -11.50 -0.48
CA SER A 97 -4.35 -11.77 0.86
C SER A 97 -5.11 -10.58 1.46
N ILE A 98 -4.64 -9.35 1.21
CA ILE A 98 -5.37 -8.13 1.61
C ILE A 98 -6.66 -8.00 0.80
N ALA A 99 -6.61 -8.31 -0.51
CA ALA A 99 -7.81 -8.31 -1.35
C ALA A 99 -8.84 -9.32 -0.83
N GLU A 100 -8.44 -10.57 -0.57
CA GLU A 100 -9.33 -11.59 0.00
C GLU A 100 -9.92 -11.16 1.34
N ALA A 101 -9.09 -10.67 2.29
CA ALA A 101 -9.57 -10.20 3.58
C ALA A 101 -10.59 -9.05 3.44
N SER A 102 -10.35 -8.12 2.49
CA SER A 102 -11.27 -7.01 2.21
C SER A 102 -12.56 -7.48 1.58
N TYR A 103 -12.50 -8.46 0.67
CA TYR A 103 -13.70 -9.04 0.04
C TYR A 103 -14.56 -9.78 1.06
N ARG A 104 -13.94 -10.62 1.91
CA ARG A 104 -14.66 -11.33 2.98
C ARG A 104 -15.28 -10.37 3.97
N LEU A 105 -14.56 -9.33 4.38
CA LEU A 105 -15.12 -8.29 5.23
C LEU A 105 -16.33 -7.63 4.57
N ALA A 106 -16.30 -7.38 3.27
CA ALA A 106 -17.39 -6.78 2.52
C ALA A 106 -18.61 -7.70 2.40
N THR A 107 -18.40 -8.99 2.19
CA THR A 107 -19.48 -9.97 1.93
C THR A 107 -19.96 -10.69 3.18
N GLU A 108 -19.03 -11.08 4.07
CA GLU A 108 -19.33 -11.81 5.30
C GLU A 108 -19.54 -10.91 6.52
N GLN A 109 -19.21 -9.59 6.39
CA GLN A 109 -19.38 -8.54 7.41
C GLN A 109 -18.62 -8.81 8.72
N ARG A 110 -17.62 -9.69 8.67
CA ARG A 110 -16.76 -10.08 9.80
C ARG A 110 -15.33 -10.37 9.35
N LEU A 111 -14.36 -10.25 10.27
CA LEU A 111 -12.95 -10.54 9.98
C LEU A 111 -12.62 -12.03 10.14
N PRO A 112 -12.92 -12.69 11.29
CA PRO A 112 -12.64 -14.11 11.43
C PRO A 112 -13.66 -14.94 10.61
N PHE A 113 -13.14 -15.93 9.91
CA PHE A 113 -13.97 -16.86 9.13
C PHE A 113 -13.45 -18.30 9.24
N VAL A 114 -14.33 -19.26 8.99
CA VAL A 114 -14.00 -20.69 8.96
C VAL A 114 -14.53 -21.26 7.65
N LEU A 115 -13.73 -22.12 7.04
CA LEU A 115 -14.05 -22.84 5.82
C LEU A 115 -13.92 -24.34 6.08
N PRO A 116 -14.66 -25.21 5.38
CA PRO A 116 -14.49 -26.65 5.53
C PRO A 116 -13.04 -27.10 5.33
N GLY A 117 -12.37 -26.56 4.30
CA GLY A 117 -10.96 -26.81 4.04
C GLY A 117 -10.05 -26.27 5.15
N SER A 118 -10.31 -25.06 5.68
CA SER A 118 -9.46 -24.50 6.74
C SER A 118 -9.55 -25.28 8.05
N ASP A 119 -10.73 -25.78 8.39
CA ASP A 119 -10.94 -26.57 9.60
C ASP A 119 -10.17 -27.91 9.54
N ALA A 120 -10.17 -28.56 8.37
CA ALA A 120 -9.40 -29.78 8.15
C ALA A 120 -7.89 -29.55 8.30
N PHE A 121 -7.34 -28.45 7.79
CA PHE A 121 -5.92 -28.11 7.92
C PHE A 121 -5.54 -27.54 9.29
N PHE A 122 -6.49 -26.95 10.02
CA PHE A 122 -6.25 -26.54 11.41
C PHE A 122 -5.91 -27.72 12.32
N ALA A 123 -6.51 -28.87 12.08
CA ALA A 123 -6.18 -30.10 12.82
C ALA A 123 -4.71 -30.53 12.62
N ILE A 124 -4.09 -30.16 11.49
CA ILE A 124 -2.68 -30.47 11.18
C ILE A 124 -1.74 -29.43 11.77
N TYR A 125 -2.03 -28.12 11.59
CA TYR A 125 -1.08 -27.05 11.89
C TYR A 125 -1.32 -26.34 13.23
N GLY A 126 -2.56 -26.37 13.77
CA GLY A 126 -2.93 -25.69 14.99
C GLY A 126 -2.90 -24.16 14.90
N GLU A 127 -2.88 -23.46 16.05
CA GLU A 127 -2.82 -22.00 16.16
C GLU A 127 -1.54 -21.43 15.53
N GLY A 128 -1.65 -20.40 14.71
CA GLY A 128 -0.51 -19.69 14.12
C GLY A 128 -0.65 -19.47 12.62
N THR A 129 0.46 -19.42 11.90
CA THR A 129 0.46 -19.17 10.44
C THR A 129 -0.29 -20.27 9.69
N ALA A 130 -1.31 -19.91 8.93
CA ALA A 130 -2.09 -20.83 8.12
C ALA A 130 -1.38 -21.07 6.78
N LEU A 131 -0.48 -22.08 6.72
CA LEU A 131 0.38 -22.31 5.56
C LEU A 131 -0.38 -22.57 4.25
N ASN A 132 -1.57 -23.18 4.36
CA ASN A 132 -2.46 -23.46 3.22
C ASN A 132 -3.42 -22.31 2.89
N PHE A 133 -3.35 -21.21 3.65
CA PHE A 133 -4.13 -19.99 3.43
C PHE A 133 -3.20 -18.77 3.55
N PRO A 134 -2.41 -18.48 2.51
CA PRO A 134 -1.37 -17.44 2.56
C PRO A 134 -1.94 -16.08 2.95
N GLY A 135 -1.27 -15.41 3.90
CA GLY A 135 -1.69 -14.11 4.44
C GLY A 135 -2.72 -14.19 5.56
N PHE A 136 -3.06 -15.41 5.99
CA PHE A 136 -3.94 -15.64 7.15
C PHE A 136 -3.20 -16.39 8.26
N ALA A 137 -3.75 -16.29 9.46
CA ALA A 137 -3.32 -17.05 10.62
C ALA A 137 -4.53 -17.72 11.26
N TYR A 138 -4.32 -18.91 11.82
CA TYR A 138 -5.32 -19.58 12.65
C TYR A 138 -5.35 -18.95 14.04
N THR A 139 -6.54 -18.59 14.47
CA THR A 139 -6.84 -18.25 15.86
C THR A 139 -6.85 -19.52 16.71
N ARG A 140 -6.95 -19.36 18.04
CA ARG A 140 -6.96 -20.48 18.98
C ARG A 140 -8.14 -21.45 18.76
N ASP A 141 -9.26 -20.93 18.26
CA ASP A 141 -10.50 -21.66 17.96
C ASP A 141 -10.62 -22.14 16.51
N GLY A 142 -9.52 -22.02 15.72
CA GLY A 142 -9.43 -22.54 14.37
C GLY A 142 -9.96 -21.61 13.28
N ALA A 143 -10.46 -20.42 13.62
CA ALA A 143 -10.86 -19.45 12.62
C ALA A 143 -9.62 -18.82 11.94
N LEU A 144 -9.76 -18.49 10.65
CA LEU A 144 -8.77 -17.73 9.90
C LEU A 144 -8.96 -16.23 10.15
N ILE A 145 -7.88 -15.52 10.40
CA ILE A 145 -7.83 -14.06 10.47
C ILE A 145 -6.65 -13.53 9.65
N THR A 146 -6.84 -12.37 9.02
CA THR A 146 -5.75 -11.74 8.24
C THR A 146 -4.54 -11.42 9.12
N GLN A 147 -3.34 -11.60 8.58
CA GLN A 147 -2.07 -11.23 9.24
C GLN A 147 -1.60 -9.80 8.90
N PHE A 148 -2.49 -8.93 8.46
CA PHE A 148 -2.18 -7.55 8.09
C PHE A 148 -2.92 -6.54 8.98
N PRO A 149 -2.38 -5.30 9.12
CA PRO A 149 -3.06 -4.20 9.79
C PRO A 149 -4.41 -3.90 9.13
N LEU A 150 -5.41 -3.56 9.96
CA LEU A 150 -6.80 -3.56 9.52
C LEU A 150 -7.28 -2.29 8.80
N ALA A 151 -6.60 -1.15 8.95
CA ALA A 151 -7.11 0.12 8.40
C ALA A 151 -7.25 0.09 6.86
N TYR A 152 -6.26 -0.48 6.15
CA TYR A 152 -6.34 -0.57 4.70
C TYR A 152 -7.31 -1.65 4.23
N THR A 153 -7.38 -2.78 4.93
CA THR A 153 -8.38 -3.83 4.68
C THR A 153 -9.81 -3.29 4.84
N ALA A 154 -10.07 -2.51 5.90
CA ALA A 154 -11.36 -1.86 6.14
C ALA A 154 -11.68 -0.80 5.08
N TRP A 155 -10.69 0.00 4.68
CA TRP A 155 -10.82 0.97 3.58
C TRP A 155 -11.25 0.28 2.29
N LEU A 156 -10.51 -0.72 1.81
CA LEU A 156 -10.84 -1.46 0.60
C LEU A 156 -12.17 -2.20 0.72
N GLY A 157 -12.42 -2.85 1.86
CA GLY A 157 -13.68 -3.54 2.12
C GLY A 157 -14.90 -2.63 1.98
N SER A 158 -14.80 -1.35 2.38
CA SER A 158 -15.88 -0.38 2.21
C SER A 158 -16.17 -0.09 0.73
N PHE A 159 -15.14 0.07 -0.09
CA PHE A 159 -15.30 0.28 -1.54
C PHE A 159 -15.79 -0.99 -2.25
N VAL A 160 -15.30 -2.16 -1.85
CA VAL A 160 -15.78 -3.45 -2.37
C VAL A 160 -17.25 -3.69 -2.02
N SER A 161 -17.69 -3.34 -0.81
CA SER A 161 -19.12 -3.42 -0.43
C SER A 161 -20.01 -2.54 -1.30
N LEU A 162 -19.51 -1.40 -1.80
CA LEU A 162 -20.28 -0.43 -2.58
C LEU A 162 -20.20 -0.68 -4.09
N PHE A 163 -19.07 -1.18 -4.58
CA PHE A 163 -18.74 -1.23 -6.02
C PHE A 163 -18.32 -2.63 -6.50
N GLY A 164 -18.44 -3.66 -5.66
CA GLY A 164 -17.94 -5.00 -6.00
C GLY A 164 -16.41 -5.01 -6.16
N LEU A 165 -15.89 -5.86 -7.02
CA LEU A 165 -14.45 -6.01 -7.24
C LEU A 165 -13.78 -4.73 -7.78
N GLU A 166 -14.50 -3.91 -8.53
CA GLU A 166 -14.01 -2.60 -9.03
C GLU A 166 -13.71 -1.63 -7.87
N GLY A 167 -14.25 -1.89 -6.68
CA GLY A 167 -13.96 -1.15 -5.46
C GLY A 167 -12.47 -1.10 -5.12
N TYR A 168 -11.65 -2.09 -5.50
CA TYR A 168 -10.21 -2.05 -5.30
C TYR A 168 -9.56 -0.93 -6.11
N ALA A 169 -9.86 -0.84 -7.40
CA ALA A 169 -9.34 0.19 -8.28
C ALA A 169 -9.84 1.59 -7.85
N ILE A 170 -11.12 1.72 -7.52
CA ILE A 170 -11.73 2.99 -7.08
C ILE A 170 -11.11 3.45 -5.76
N GLY A 171 -10.98 2.56 -4.76
CA GLY A 171 -10.42 2.87 -3.46
C GLY A 171 -8.96 3.35 -3.55
N ASN A 172 -8.15 2.70 -4.41
CA ASN A 172 -6.77 3.08 -4.67
C ASN A 172 -6.67 4.37 -5.50
N ALA A 173 -7.56 4.58 -6.48
CA ALA A 173 -7.60 5.82 -7.25
C ALA A 173 -7.85 7.05 -6.37
N VAL A 174 -8.76 6.94 -5.40
CA VAL A 174 -9.00 8.01 -4.41
C VAL A 174 -7.72 8.31 -3.61
N LEU A 175 -7.01 7.28 -3.15
CA LEU A 175 -5.77 7.45 -2.39
C LEU A 175 -4.65 8.06 -3.24
N LEU A 176 -4.49 7.63 -4.50
CA LEU A 176 -3.51 8.18 -5.43
C LEU A 176 -3.81 9.66 -5.74
N PHE A 177 -5.09 9.99 -6.02
CA PHE A 177 -5.53 11.37 -6.24
C PHE A 177 -5.16 12.26 -5.05
N LEU A 178 -5.50 11.84 -3.84
CA LEU A 178 -5.22 12.58 -2.62
C LEU A 178 -3.72 12.72 -2.36
N SER A 179 -2.94 11.66 -2.62
CA SER A 179 -1.49 11.69 -2.48
C SER A 179 -0.86 12.75 -3.38
N PHE A 180 -1.22 12.80 -4.66
CA PHE A 180 -0.74 13.81 -5.59
C PHE A 180 -1.26 15.21 -5.22
N PHE A 181 -2.52 15.32 -4.82
CA PHE A 181 -3.10 16.60 -4.40
C PHE A 181 -2.38 17.18 -3.19
N PHE A 182 -2.15 16.37 -2.14
CA PHE A 182 -1.46 16.85 -0.95
C PHE A 182 0.05 17.00 -1.14
N LEU A 183 0.66 16.25 -2.03
CA LEU A 183 2.06 16.47 -2.44
C LEU A 183 2.23 17.85 -3.10
N PHE A 184 1.33 18.22 -4.00
CA PHE A 184 1.28 19.56 -4.59
C PHE A 184 1.11 20.64 -3.51
N GLN A 185 0.15 20.46 -2.59
CA GLN A 185 -0.09 21.42 -1.51
C GLN A 185 1.10 21.53 -0.55
N LEU A 186 1.76 20.42 -0.27
CA LEU A 186 2.97 20.36 0.57
C LEU A 186 4.11 21.19 -0.05
N ILE A 187 4.39 21.00 -1.33
CA ILE A 187 5.42 21.80 -2.03
C ILE A 187 4.99 23.26 -2.08
N ARG A 188 3.71 23.55 -2.35
CA ARG A 188 3.15 24.92 -2.41
C ARG A 188 3.27 25.67 -1.08
N LEU A 189 3.32 24.98 0.05
CA LEU A 189 3.59 25.65 1.34
C LEU A 189 4.93 26.38 1.38
N PHE A 190 5.93 25.88 0.68
CA PHE A 190 7.30 26.43 0.71
C PHE A 190 7.60 27.33 -0.49
N GLU A 191 6.94 27.11 -1.62
CA GLU A 191 7.38 27.53 -2.93
C GLU A 191 6.32 28.29 -3.72
N ALA A 192 6.81 29.01 -4.72
CA ALA A 192 5.95 29.54 -5.76
C ALA A 192 5.25 28.41 -6.54
N PRO A 193 4.04 28.65 -7.10
CA PRO A 193 3.22 27.64 -7.79
C PRO A 193 3.95 26.84 -8.88
N TYR A 194 4.90 27.47 -9.57
CA TYR A 194 5.70 26.80 -10.62
C TYR A 194 6.37 25.51 -10.12
N TYR A 195 7.07 25.58 -8.99
CA TYR A 195 7.77 24.41 -8.43
C TYR A 195 6.80 23.33 -7.95
N ALA A 196 5.65 23.74 -7.39
CA ALA A 196 4.60 22.79 -7.01
C ALA A 196 4.07 22.01 -8.22
N TRP A 197 3.85 22.70 -9.36
CA TRP A 197 3.47 22.04 -10.61
C TRP A 197 4.56 21.10 -11.13
N ALA A 198 5.81 21.54 -11.12
CA ALA A 198 6.93 20.74 -11.61
C ALA A 198 7.11 19.47 -10.75
N GLY A 199 7.05 19.58 -9.43
CA GLY A 199 7.11 18.44 -8.52
C GLY A 199 5.92 17.49 -8.66
N LEU A 200 4.72 18.02 -8.89
CA LEU A 200 3.53 17.21 -9.17
C LEU A 200 3.68 16.42 -10.46
N LEU A 201 4.10 17.08 -11.55
CA LEU A 201 4.30 16.40 -12.84
C LEU A 201 5.39 15.31 -12.73
N LEU A 202 6.50 15.59 -12.01
CA LEU A 202 7.52 14.59 -11.76
C LEU A 202 6.93 13.38 -11.02
N ALA A 203 6.08 13.59 -10.02
CA ALA A 203 5.44 12.49 -9.30
C ALA A 203 4.43 11.72 -10.16
N ILE A 204 3.65 12.40 -11.01
CA ILE A 204 2.67 11.77 -11.92
C ILE A 204 3.38 10.87 -12.94
N PHE A 205 4.51 11.30 -13.48
CA PHE A 205 5.26 10.52 -14.47
C PHE A 205 6.24 9.52 -13.85
N SER A 206 6.29 9.40 -12.52
CA SER A 206 7.09 8.38 -11.85
C SER A 206 6.39 7.02 -11.88
N PHE A 207 7.18 5.95 -12.03
CA PHE A 207 6.71 4.57 -12.02
C PHE A 207 6.03 4.18 -10.71
N LEU A 208 6.68 4.47 -9.58
CA LEU A 208 6.32 3.95 -8.26
C LEU A 208 4.86 4.15 -7.87
N PRO A 209 4.32 5.39 -7.79
CA PRO A 209 2.95 5.58 -7.29
C PRO A 209 1.89 5.00 -8.23
N ASN A 210 2.14 5.03 -9.54
CA ASN A 210 1.19 4.56 -10.54
C ASN A 210 1.11 3.03 -10.59
N TRP A 211 2.26 2.34 -10.49
CA TRP A 211 2.28 0.89 -10.50
C TRP A 211 1.67 0.31 -9.22
N PHE A 212 2.07 0.83 -8.05
CA PHE A 212 1.54 0.33 -6.78
C PHE A 212 0.06 0.67 -6.56
N ALA A 213 -0.46 1.73 -7.19
CA ALA A 213 -1.90 2.02 -7.14
C ALA A 213 -2.76 0.95 -7.84
N LYS A 214 -2.17 0.17 -8.75
CA LYS A 214 -2.83 -1.00 -9.36
C LYS A 214 -2.88 -2.21 -8.43
N SER A 215 -2.14 -2.20 -7.32
CA SER A 215 -2.02 -3.31 -6.38
C SER A 215 -2.74 -3.02 -5.07
N THR A 216 -3.34 -4.03 -4.45
CA THR A 216 -4.01 -3.93 -3.14
C THR A 216 -2.99 -3.98 -1.99
N LEU A 217 -2.08 -3.00 -1.96
CA LEU A 217 -1.02 -2.87 -0.99
C LEU A 217 -1.28 -1.73 -0.01
N SER A 218 -1.04 -1.95 1.28
CA SER A 218 -1.22 -0.95 2.35
C SER A 218 -0.37 0.31 2.17
N GLU A 219 0.67 0.23 1.34
CA GLU A 219 1.50 1.36 0.91
C GLU A 219 0.69 2.47 0.24
N ASN A 220 -0.44 2.17 -0.40
CA ASN A 220 -1.32 3.17 -1.02
C ASN A 220 -1.95 4.10 0.03
N LEU A 221 -2.54 3.55 1.08
CA LEU A 221 -3.08 4.34 2.18
C LEU A 221 -1.96 5.03 2.95
N ALA A 222 -0.83 4.34 3.16
CA ALA A 222 0.34 4.86 3.85
C ALA A 222 0.94 6.07 3.12
N LEU A 223 1.01 6.08 1.78
CA LEU A 223 1.47 7.21 0.98
C LEU A 223 0.61 8.45 1.23
N PHE A 224 -0.71 8.30 1.14
CA PHE A 224 -1.63 9.41 1.43
C PHE A 224 -1.46 9.93 2.87
N LEU A 225 -1.46 9.02 3.84
CA LEU A 225 -1.35 9.39 5.26
C LEU A 225 -0.02 10.06 5.57
N PHE A 226 1.09 9.60 5.00
CA PHE A 226 2.40 10.21 5.19
C PHE A 226 2.46 11.64 4.63
N VAL A 227 1.99 11.82 3.38
CA VAL A 227 2.00 13.14 2.75
C VAL A 227 1.08 14.11 3.48
N PHE A 228 -0.13 13.66 3.87
CA PHE A 228 -1.09 14.48 4.60
C PHE A 228 -0.63 14.79 6.04
N LEU A 229 -0.02 13.82 6.74
CA LEU A 229 0.60 14.03 8.05
C LEU A 229 1.71 15.07 7.97
N THR A 230 2.62 14.94 7.00
CA THR A 230 3.72 15.88 6.77
C THR A 230 3.22 17.29 6.46
N TYR A 231 2.22 17.40 5.57
CA TYR A 231 1.53 18.66 5.27
C TYR A 231 0.94 19.29 6.54
N SER A 232 0.24 18.49 7.35
CA SER A 232 -0.42 18.96 8.56
C SER A 232 0.57 19.40 9.66
N VAL A 233 1.70 18.67 9.81
CA VAL A 233 2.79 19.04 10.73
C VAL A 233 3.36 20.42 10.34
N ILE A 234 3.74 20.60 9.08
CA ILE A 234 4.32 21.86 8.61
C ILE A 234 3.32 22.99 8.73
N LEU A 235 2.06 22.75 8.38
CA LEU A 235 1.00 23.76 8.49
C LEU A 235 0.78 24.18 9.95
N TYR A 236 0.79 23.22 10.90
CA TYR A 236 0.67 23.50 12.32
C TYR A 236 1.87 24.31 12.85
N LEU A 237 3.09 23.93 12.50
CA LEU A 237 4.30 24.62 12.92
C LEU A 237 4.33 26.07 12.42
N ARG A 238 3.79 26.33 11.22
CA ARG A 238 3.73 27.68 10.64
C ARG A 238 2.61 28.54 11.19
N PHE A 239 1.40 28.00 11.29
CA PHE A 239 0.20 28.80 11.55
C PHE A 239 -0.48 28.50 12.90
N GLY A 240 -0.16 27.38 13.56
CA GLY A 240 -0.76 26.98 14.86
C GLY A 240 -2.24 26.59 14.76
N SER A 241 -2.73 26.19 13.58
CA SER A 241 -4.12 25.85 13.35
C SER A 241 -4.57 24.62 14.15
N ARG A 242 -5.68 24.73 14.91
CA ARG A 242 -6.28 23.60 15.64
C ARG A 242 -6.69 22.47 14.68
N LEU A 243 -7.18 22.81 13.50
CA LEU A 243 -7.56 21.82 12.48
C LEU A 243 -6.34 21.00 12.03
N SER A 244 -5.18 21.65 11.82
CA SER A 244 -3.95 20.94 11.48
C SER A 244 -3.49 20.04 12.61
N TYR A 245 -3.64 20.44 13.87
CA TYR A 245 -3.32 19.60 15.02
C TYR A 245 -4.20 18.34 15.07
N VAL A 246 -5.51 18.48 14.89
CA VAL A 246 -6.45 17.35 14.82
C VAL A 246 -6.09 16.43 13.64
N SER A 247 -5.72 17.02 12.51
CA SER A 247 -5.27 16.25 11.34
C SER A 247 -4.01 15.42 11.63
N ILE A 248 -3.04 15.96 12.38
CA ILE A 248 -1.84 15.22 12.82
C ILE A 248 -2.23 14.01 13.68
N LEU A 249 -3.10 14.23 14.68
CA LEU A 249 -3.53 13.16 15.58
C LEU A 249 -4.27 12.05 14.81
N LEU A 250 -5.25 12.42 13.99
CA LEU A 250 -6.08 11.43 13.29
C LEU A 250 -5.33 10.73 12.16
N SER A 251 -4.51 11.45 11.37
CA SER A 251 -3.75 10.79 10.29
C SER A 251 -2.60 9.95 10.84
N GLY A 252 -1.86 10.44 11.84
CA GLY A 252 -0.76 9.70 12.46
C GLY A 252 -1.23 8.44 13.18
N SER A 253 -2.34 8.52 13.93
CA SER A 253 -2.91 7.36 14.60
C SER A 253 -3.51 6.35 13.60
N LEU A 254 -4.21 6.79 12.53
CA LEU A 254 -4.67 5.87 11.48
C LEU A 254 -3.50 5.19 10.75
N PHE A 255 -2.38 5.89 10.60
CA PHE A 255 -1.17 5.33 10.02
C PHE A 255 -0.64 4.14 10.83
N ALA A 256 -0.71 4.20 12.17
CA ALA A 256 -0.32 3.08 13.04
C ALA A 256 -1.16 1.81 12.80
N PHE A 257 -2.45 1.95 12.45
CA PHE A 257 -3.32 0.82 12.07
C PHE A 257 -3.24 0.44 10.58
N THR A 258 -2.45 1.18 9.80
CA THR A 258 -2.21 0.88 8.37
C THR A 258 -0.95 0.05 8.19
N ARG A 259 0.10 0.36 8.94
CA ARG A 259 1.42 -0.29 8.87
C ARG A 259 2.09 -0.26 10.23
N ILE A 260 2.93 -1.27 10.49
CA ILE A 260 3.67 -1.31 11.76
C ILE A 260 4.61 -0.11 11.92
N GLU A 261 5.23 0.34 10.84
CA GLU A 261 6.09 1.54 10.85
C GLU A 261 5.30 2.81 11.18
N GLY A 262 3.97 2.81 10.97
CA GLY A 262 3.08 3.94 11.27
C GLY A 262 3.14 4.41 12.72
N PHE A 263 3.40 3.49 13.67
CA PHE A 263 3.63 3.86 15.08
C PHE A 263 4.84 4.78 15.22
N VAL A 264 5.92 4.50 14.50
CA VAL A 264 7.15 5.30 14.58
C VAL A 264 6.94 6.66 13.91
N PHE A 265 6.26 6.71 12.77
CA PHE A 265 5.92 7.98 12.10
C PHE A 265 5.05 8.86 12.98
N PHE A 266 4.04 8.29 13.64
CA PHE A 266 3.19 9.03 14.56
C PHE A 266 3.97 9.54 15.77
N ALA A 267 4.80 8.69 16.39
CA ALA A 267 5.67 9.10 17.50
C ALA A 267 6.63 10.22 17.10
N LEU A 268 7.25 10.17 15.90
CA LEU A 268 8.10 11.22 15.37
C LEU A 268 7.34 12.54 15.14
N ALA A 269 6.11 12.47 14.61
CA ALA A 269 5.28 13.66 14.45
C ALA A 269 4.99 14.32 15.81
N LEU A 270 4.63 13.54 16.83
CA LEU A 270 4.43 14.03 18.19
C LEU A 270 5.73 14.57 18.82
N PHE A 271 6.85 13.91 18.56
CA PHE A 271 8.17 14.37 19.01
C PHE A 271 8.55 15.72 18.39
N ILE A 272 8.32 15.93 17.07
CA ILE A 272 8.52 17.23 16.41
C ILE A 272 7.67 18.31 17.07
N LEU A 273 6.40 18.01 17.41
CA LEU A 273 5.54 18.93 18.14
C LEU A 273 6.08 19.23 19.56
N LEU A 274 6.61 18.22 20.25
CA LEU A 274 7.22 18.38 21.56
C LEU A 274 8.47 19.28 21.53
N CYS A 275 9.26 19.19 20.47
CA CYS A 275 10.44 20.04 20.28
C CYS A 275 10.08 21.48 19.93
N HIS A 276 8.87 21.74 19.42
CA HIS A 276 8.44 23.05 18.97
C HIS A 276 7.64 23.80 20.05
N GLU A 277 7.89 25.12 20.21
CA GLU A 277 7.24 25.95 21.27
C GLU A 277 5.71 25.91 21.21
N ARG A 278 5.13 26.03 20.01
CA ARG A 278 3.67 25.99 19.83
C ARG A 278 3.05 24.67 20.30
N GLY A 279 3.70 23.56 20.03
CA GLY A 279 3.25 22.25 20.48
C GLY A 279 3.28 22.15 22.01
N ARG A 280 4.40 22.54 22.62
CA ARG A 280 4.52 22.56 24.08
C ARG A 280 3.51 23.49 24.74
N ALA A 281 3.28 24.68 24.17
CA ALA A 281 2.31 25.64 24.70
C ALA A 281 0.88 25.08 24.64
N LEU A 282 0.49 24.46 23.52
CA LEU A 282 -0.82 23.82 23.35
C LEU A 282 -1.02 22.70 24.38
N TRP A 283 -0.03 21.82 24.58
CA TRP A 283 -0.11 20.70 25.50
C TRP A 283 -0.18 21.13 26.96
N ARG A 284 0.54 22.21 27.33
CA ARG A 284 0.45 22.76 28.67
C ARG A 284 -0.90 23.44 28.94
N ALA A 285 -1.44 24.13 27.92
CA ALA A 285 -2.71 24.86 28.08
C ALA A 285 -3.92 23.92 28.13
N HIS A 286 -3.91 22.83 27.37
CA HIS A 286 -5.07 21.94 27.19
C HIS A 286 -4.68 20.46 27.22
N PRO A 287 -4.01 19.92 28.28
CA PRO A 287 -3.47 18.57 28.29
C PRO A 287 -4.54 17.49 28.12
N TRP A 288 -5.71 17.68 28.71
CA TRP A 288 -6.82 16.74 28.59
C TRP A 288 -7.31 16.59 27.15
N GLN A 289 -7.52 17.66 26.44
CA GLN A 289 -8.07 17.65 25.09
C GLN A 289 -7.03 17.25 24.03
N THR A 290 -5.77 17.53 24.28
CA THR A 290 -4.71 17.41 23.28
C THR A 290 -3.87 16.15 23.43
N LEU A 291 -3.73 15.59 24.63
CA LEU A 291 -2.92 14.41 24.87
C LEU A 291 -3.70 13.27 25.52
N ILE A 292 -4.40 13.56 26.65
CA ILE A 292 -4.97 12.49 27.48
C ILE A 292 -6.14 11.82 26.78
N LEU A 293 -7.15 12.57 26.36
CA LEU A 293 -8.31 12.01 25.69
C LEU A 293 -7.95 11.31 24.35
N PRO A 294 -7.18 11.92 23.42
CA PRO A 294 -6.73 11.21 22.22
C PRO A 294 -5.89 9.97 22.55
N GLY A 295 -5.01 10.04 23.56
CA GLY A 295 -4.21 8.90 24.00
C GLY A 295 -5.06 7.76 24.55
N LEU A 296 -6.09 8.04 25.35
CA LEU A 296 -7.02 7.05 25.87
C LEU A 296 -7.83 6.39 24.73
N LEU A 297 -8.35 7.19 23.79
CA LEU A 297 -9.08 6.67 22.63
C LEU A 297 -8.20 5.80 21.75
N PHE A 298 -6.99 6.25 21.44
CA PHE A 298 -6.02 5.47 20.69
C PHE A 298 -5.67 4.16 21.43
N GLY A 299 -5.39 4.24 22.73
CA GLY A 299 -5.07 3.06 23.55
C GLY A 299 -6.22 2.07 23.60
N PHE A 300 -7.47 2.53 23.71
CA PHE A 300 -8.66 1.68 23.69
C PHE A 300 -8.80 0.95 22.33
N LEU A 301 -8.68 1.68 21.22
CA LEU A 301 -8.78 1.10 19.88
C LEU A 301 -7.60 0.16 19.59
N PHE A 302 -6.40 0.51 20.06
CA PHE A 302 -5.23 -0.36 19.95
C PHE A 302 -5.42 -1.67 20.74
N LEU A 303 -5.91 -1.61 21.96
CA LEU A 303 -6.23 -2.82 22.74
C LEU A 303 -7.29 -3.68 22.04
N ARG A 304 -8.32 -3.04 21.48
CA ARG A 304 -9.35 -3.76 20.71
C ARG A 304 -8.76 -4.48 19.49
N ASP A 305 -7.93 -3.79 18.71
CA ASP A 305 -7.23 -4.37 17.56
C ASP A 305 -6.26 -5.48 17.99
N PHE A 306 -5.50 -5.25 19.07
CA PHE A 306 -4.58 -6.25 19.62
C PHE A 306 -5.30 -7.56 20.00
N PHE A 307 -6.42 -7.48 20.72
CA PHE A 307 -7.17 -8.67 21.10
C PHE A 307 -7.87 -9.35 19.91
N LEU A 308 -8.26 -8.59 18.91
CA LEU A 308 -8.86 -9.14 17.70
C LEU A 308 -7.81 -9.82 16.82
N ASN A 309 -6.61 -9.28 16.74
CA ASN A 309 -5.55 -9.71 15.81
C ASN A 309 -4.27 -10.18 16.54
N VAL A 310 -4.43 -10.94 17.62
CA VAL A 310 -3.31 -11.49 18.41
C VAL A 310 -2.25 -12.21 17.56
N PRO A 311 -2.61 -13.06 16.54
CA PRO A 311 -1.61 -13.73 15.71
C PRO A 311 -0.68 -12.75 14.99
N TYR A 312 -1.21 -11.64 14.47
CA TYR A 312 -0.41 -10.59 13.83
C TYR A 312 0.61 -9.98 14.82
N TYR A 313 0.16 -9.58 16.00
CA TYR A 313 1.06 -8.97 16.99
C TYR A 313 2.09 -9.96 17.56
N LYS A 314 1.75 -11.24 17.71
CA LYS A 314 2.71 -12.32 18.04
C LYS A 314 3.79 -12.44 16.94
N MET A 315 3.41 -12.39 15.68
CA MET A 315 4.33 -12.43 14.53
C MET A 315 5.27 -11.22 14.54
N ILE A 316 4.75 -10.00 14.74
CA ILE A 316 5.54 -8.77 14.84
C ILE A 316 6.52 -8.85 16.02
N GLY A 317 6.07 -9.30 17.20
CA GLY A 317 6.92 -9.48 18.36
C GLY A 317 8.08 -10.44 18.09
N LYS A 318 7.82 -11.58 17.46
CA LYS A 318 8.87 -12.54 17.04
C LYS A 318 9.85 -11.91 16.03
N ALA A 319 9.33 -11.16 15.04
CA ALA A 319 10.18 -10.48 14.05
C ALA A 319 11.07 -9.41 14.71
N LEU A 320 10.54 -8.64 15.65
CA LEU A 320 11.28 -7.62 16.40
C LEU A 320 12.38 -8.25 17.27
N LEU A 321 12.06 -9.32 18.01
CA LEU A 321 13.05 -10.04 18.81
C LEU A 321 14.17 -10.62 17.94
N LYS A 322 13.84 -11.19 16.79
CA LYS A 322 14.82 -11.67 15.82
C LYS A 322 15.69 -10.55 15.26
N PHE A 323 15.10 -9.36 15.01
CA PHE A 323 15.84 -8.19 14.55
C PHE A 323 16.81 -7.68 15.63
N LEU A 324 16.36 -7.56 16.89
CA LEU A 324 17.20 -7.13 18.00
C LEU A 324 18.33 -8.15 18.31
N GLY A 325 18.05 -9.46 18.24
CA GLY A 325 19.08 -10.49 18.41
C GLY A 325 20.13 -10.50 17.29
N ARG A 326 19.79 -10.04 16.08
CA ARG A 326 20.76 -9.92 14.98
C ARG A 326 21.72 -8.75 15.11
N PHE A 327 21.40 -7.73 15.88
CA PHE A 327 22.37 -6.66 16.18
C PHE A 327 23.55 -7.16 17.01
N ASP A 328 23.38 -8.29 17.72
CA ASP A 328 24.44 -8.91 18.56
C ASP A 328 25.32 -9.89 17.76
N GLU A 329 24.81 -10.53 16.71
CA GLU A 329 25.54 -11.63 16.04
C GLU A 329 26.01 -11.36 14.61
N SER A 330 25.57 -10.31 13.92
CA SER A 330 25.81 -10.33 12.47
C SER A 330 25.83 -8.98 11.76
N ALA A 331 26.91 -8.32 11.88
CA ALA A 331 27.51 -7.64 10.72
C ALA A 331 27.93 -8.65 9.60
N ARG A 332 27.70 -9.97 9.80
CA ARG A 332 28.28 -11.04 8.96
C ARG A 332 27.36 -11.75 7.99
N VAL A 333 26.05 -11.57 8.05
CA VAL A 333 25.11 -12.32 7.17
C VAL A 333 24.34 -11.41 6.18
N LEU A 334 24.52 -10.10 6.25
CA LEU A 334 23.95 -9.15 5.28
C LEU A 334 24.86 -8.94 4.05
N GLY A 335 25.72 -9.90 3.79
CA GLY A 335 26.88 -9.80 2.91
C GLY A 335 26.63 -9.80 1.42
N ASP A 336 25.42 -9.90 0.84
CA ASP A 336 25.32 -10.04 -0.62
C ASP A 336 24.20 -9.28 -1.32
N THR A 337 23.34 -8.58 -0.64
CA THR A 337 22.52 -7.57 -1.31
C THR A 337 23.23 -6.22 -1.23
N SER A 338 24.27 -6.05 -2.03
CA SER A 338 25.07 -4.83 -2.01
C SER A 338 24.20 -3.62 -2.40
N SER A 339 24.43 -2.49 -1.73
CA SER A 339 23.84 -1.18 -2.07
C SER A 339 24.03 -0.79 -3.56
N ILE A 340 24.99 -1.40 -4.24
CA ILE A 340 25.26 -1.26 -5.68
C ILE A 340 24.07 -1.78 -6.51
N HIS A 341 23.48 -2.91 -6.14
CA HIS A 341 22.32 -3.48 -6.86
C HIS A 341 21.05 -2.62 -6.70
N ILE A 342 20.83 -2.02 -5.53
CA ILE A 342 19.73 -1.06 -5.33
C ILE A 342 19.90 0.15 -6.25
N GLY A 343 21.10 0.64 -6.40
CA GLY A 343 21.44 1.75 -7.31
C GLY A 343 21.06 1.43 -8.76
N SER A 344 21.34 0.23 -9.23
CA SER A 344 20.99 -0.21 -10.59
C SER A 344 19.46 -0.25 -10.79
N VAL A 345 18.70 -0.82 -9.85
CA VAL A 345 17.24 -0.83 -9.91
C VAL A 345 16.69 0.60 -9.85
N PHE A 346 17.20 1.46 -8.95
CA PHE A 346 16.76 2.85 -8.91
C PHE A 346 17.03 3.58 -10.23
N PHE A 347 18.15 3.29 -10.90
CA PHE A 347 18.46 3.86 -12.22
C PHE A 347 17.45 3.41 -13.28
N LEU A 348 17.15 2.12 -13.36
CA LEU A 348 16.21 1.55 -14.33
C LEU A 348 14.81 2.18 -14.24
N TYR A 349 14.36 2.45 -13.02
CA TYR A 349 13.05 3.06 -12.77
C TYR A 349 13.09 4.59 -12.69
N GLY A 350 14.20 5.23 -13.12
CA GLY A 350 14.38 6.68 -13.10
C GLY A 350 14.59 7.30 -11.71
N PHE A 351 14.35 6.53 -10.65
CA PHE A 351 14.33 7.03 -9.28
C PHE A 351 15.71 7.43 -8.72
N LEU A 352 16.81 6.88 -9.26
CA LEU A 352 18.17 7.16 -8.78
C LEU A 352 18.50 8.65 -8.82
N VAL A 353 18.22 9.30 -9.97
CA VAL A 353 18.56 10.71 -10.17
C VAL A 353 17.74 11.60 -9.24
N ILE A 354 16.45 11.29 -9.07
CA ILE A 354 15.58 11.97 -8.08
C ILE A 354 16.13 11.78 -6.66
N ALA A 355 16.55 10.55 -6.31
CA ALA A 355 17.13 10.26 -5.00
C ALA A 355 18.42 11.06 -4.76
N LEU A 356 19.31 11.13 -5.75
CA LEU A 356 20.57 11.92 -5.64
C LEU A 356 20.29 13.42 -5.50
N PHE A 357 19.38 13.98 -6.31
CA PHE A 357 18.98 15.38 -6.18
C PHE A 357 18.27 15.65 -4.85
N GLY A 358 17.42 14.72 -4.41
CA GLY A 358 16.73 14.82 -3.12
C GLY A 358 17.68 14.81 -1.93
N LEU A 359 18.62 13.87 -1.91
CA LEU A 359 19.67 13.79 -0.86
C LEU A 359 20.60 15.02 -0.89
N PHE A 360 21.00 15.45 -2.09
CA PHE A 360 21.74 16.72 -2.23
C PHE A 360 20.94 17.90 -1.70
N GLY A 361 19.63 17.92 -1.93
CA GLY A 361 18.71 18.93 -1.39
C GLY A 361 18.74 18.98 0.14
N LEU A 362 18.74 17.82 0.81
CA LEU A 362 18.84 17.77 2.28
C LEU A 362 20.14 18.41 2.77
N LEU A 363 21.26 18.17 2.09
CA LEU A 363 22.54 18.83 2.41
C LEU A 363 22.48 20.35 2.22
N LEU A 364 21.81 20.81 1.15
CA LEU A 364 21.61 22.26 0.94
C LEU A 364 20.74 22.88 2.03
N PHE A 365 19.70 22.18 2.50
CA PHE A 365 18.84 22.69 3.57
C PHE A 365 19.63 22.90 4.87
N VAL A 366 20.50 21.98 5.23
CA VAL A 366 21.42 22.12 6.37
C VAL A 366 22.39 23.28 6.13
N LYS A 367 23.05 23.33 4.96
CA LYS A 367 24.01 24.39 4.60
C LYS A 367 23.41 25.79 4.70
N TYR A 368 22.15 25.95 4.24
CA TYR A 368 21.48 27.25 4.26
C TYR A 368 20.64 27.48 5.53
N LYS A 369 20.75 26.58 6.55
CA LYS A 369 20.03 26.65 7.82
C LYS A 369 18.50 26.71 7.65
N ARG A 370 17.97 25.98 6.64
CA ARG A 370 16.55 25.88 6.33
C ARG A 370 15.96 24.62 6.95
N TYR A 371 16.03 24.52 8.27
CA TYR A 371 15.68 23.30 9.01
C TYR A 371 14.21 22.91 8.86
N GLU A 372 13.31 23.87 8.60
CA GLU A 372 11.91 23.59 8.30
C GLU A 372 11.70 22.73 7.03
N LEU A 373 12.65 22.78 6.08
CA LEU A 373 12.62 21.95 4.87
C LEU A 373 13.08 20.50 5.13
N LEU A 374 13.67 20.23 6.29
CA LEU A 374 14.06 18.89 6.71
C LEU A 374 12.91 18.08 7.33
N ILE A 375 11.77 18.70 7.65
CA ILE A 375 10.66 18.03 8.33
C ILE A 375 10.18 16.79 7.56
N PRO A 376 9.98 16.80 6.23
CA PRO A 376 9.62 15.59 5.49
C PRO A 376 10.64 14.46 5.68
N ALA A 377 11.94 14.78 5.63
CA ALA A 377 13.02 13.80 5.80
C ALA A 377 13.13 13.30 7.24
N LEU A 378 12.90 14.16 8.24
CA LEU A 378 12.85 13.75 9.65
C LEU A 378 11.69 12.77 9.89
N LEU A 379 10.53 13.03 9.32
CA LEU A 379 9.40 12.10 9.39
C LEU A 379 9.69 10.80 8.65
N ALA A 380 10.37 10.84 7.50
CA ALA A 380 10.74 9.65 6.72
C ALA A 380 11.96 8.91 7.29
N LEU A 381 12.60 9.40 8.34
CA LEU A 381 13.85 8.86 8.89
C LEU A 381 13.84 7.33 9.09
N PRO A 382 12.76 6.70 9.61
CA PRO A 382 12.74 5.26 9.80
C PRO A 382 12.91 4.46 8.51
N THR A 383 12.43 4.99 7.39
CA THR A 383 12.49 4.30 6.09
C THR A 383 13.80 4.53 5.34
N PHE A 384 14.59 5.53 5.72
CA PHE A 384 15.94 5.68 5.17
C PHE A 384 16.85 4.49 5.47
N ILE A 385 16.54 3.70 6.54
CA ILE A 385 17.28 2.47 6.84
C ILE A 385 17.23 1.47 5.68
N TYR A 386 16.15 1.47 4.88
CA TYR A 386 16.02 0.58 3.73
C TYR A 386 17.00 0.89 2.58
N LEU A 387 17.60 2.08 2.56
CA LEU A 387 18.67 2.41 1.60
C LEU A 387 20.00 1.71 1.96
N PHE A 388 20.21 1.41 3.25
CA PHE A 388 21.45 0.81 3.76
C PHE A 388 21.26 -0.67 4.08
N LEU A 389 20.07 -1.02 4.58
CA LEU A 389 19.68 -2.37 4.99
C LEU A 389 18.35 -2.71 4.34
N PRO A 390 18.32 -3.09 3.07
CA PRO A 390 17.07 -3.25 2.35
C PRO A 390 16.16 -4.33 2.94
N ASN A 391 16.71 -5.40 3.51
CA ASN A 391 16.00 -6.53 4.15
C ASN A 391 14.67 -6.88 3.44
N ILE A 392 14.71 -6.89 2.12
CA ILE A 392 13.63 -7.18 1.19
C ILE A 392 14.12 -8.21 0.19
N THR A 393 13.20 -8.95 -0.40
CA THR A 393 13.54 -9.84 -1.51
C THR A 393 14.20 -9.02 -2.64
N PRO A 394 15.29 -9.53 -3.25
CA PRO A 394 16.04 -8.79 -4.28
C PRO A 394 15.31 -8.77 -5.63
N ASP A 395 14.03 -9.08 -5.66
CA ASP A 395 13.19 -9.09 -6.84
C ASP A 395 12.61 -7.70 -7.13
N HIS A 396 12.72 -7.25 -8.36
CA HIS A 396 12.14 -6.00 -8.81
C HIS A 396 11.08 -6.24 -9.89
N PRO A 397 10.05 -5.39 -9.94
CA PRO A 397 9.88 -4.10 -9.26
C PRO A 397 9.41 -4.18 -7.78
N TRP A 398 9.11 -5.36 -7.23
CA TRP A 398 8.48 -5.53 -5.92
C TRP A 398 9.29 -4.96 -4.74
N MET A 399 10.60 -5.02 -4.81
CA MET A 399 11.46 -4.42 -3.78
C MET A 399 11.22 -2.91 -3.61
N LEU A 400 10.79 -2.23 -4.67
CA LEU A 400 10.57 -0.77 -4.65
C LEU A 400 9.42 -0.34 -3.75
N ARG A 401 8.51 -1.24 -3.35
CA ARG A 401 7.36 -0.95 -2.50
C ARG A 401 7.76 -0.27 -1.17
N ARG A 402 8.91 -0.66 -0.60
CA ARG A 402 9.40 -0.10 0.66
C ARG A 402 9.73 1.37 0.59
N TYR A 403 9.99 1.89 -0.61
CA TYR A 403 10.37 3.28 -0.85
C TYR A 403 9.18 4.17 -1.21
N LEU A 404 8.03 3.57 -1.57
CA LEU A 404 6.87 4.29 -2.08
C LEU A 404 6.30 5.32 -1.10
N PHE A 405 5.93 4.87 0.12
CA PHE A 405 5.00 5.62 0.96
C PHE A 405 5.63 6.81 1.70
N SER A 406 6.95 6.86 1.88
CA SER A 406 7.62 7.94 2.61
C SER A 406 8.86 8.48 1.92
N LEU A 407 9.77 7.62 1.43
CA LEU A 407 10.99 8.07 0.76
C LEU A 407 10.69 8.72 -0.58
N PHE A 408 9.83 8.13 -1.40
CA PHE A 408 9.43 8.70 -2.69
C PHE A 408 8.92 10.15 -2.54
N PRO A 409 7.84 10.44 -1.78
CA PRO A 409 7.35 11.81 -1.66
C PRO A 409 8.37 12.74 -1.01
N THR A 410 9.17 12.27 -0.06
CA THR A 410 10.24 13.05 0.58
C THR A 410 11.29 13.46 -0.43
N LEU A 411 11.75 12.54 -1.29
CA LEU A 411 12.77 12.82 -2.30
C LEU A 411 12.23 13.73 -3.42
N ILE A 412 10.98 13.56 -3.85
CA ILE A 412 10.32 14.48 -4.79
C ILE A 412 10.28 15.91 -4.21
N VAL A 413 9.81 16.05 -2.96
CA VAL A 413 9.76 17.35 -2.27
C VAL A 413 11.17 17.94 -2.15
N SER A 414 12.15 17.14 -1.68
CA SER A 414 13.52 17.62 -1.47
C SER A 414 14.20 18.02 -2.78
N THR A 415 14.02 17.25 -3.88
CA THR A 415 14.52 17.58 -5.22
C THR A 415 13.93 18.91 -5.70
N THR A 416 12.61 19.04 -5.59
CA THR A 416 11.89 20.25 -6.02
C THR A 416 12.37 21.49 -5.25
N LEU A 417 12.48 21.38 -3.92
CA LEU A 417 12.92 22.47 -3.06
C LEU A 417 14.40 22.78 -3.22
N ALA A 418 15.24 21.78 -3.51
CA ALA A 418 16.65 21.99 -3.83
C ALA A 418 16.82 22.84 -5.10
N LEU A 419 16.11 22.46 -6.17
CA LEU A 419 16.14 23.22 -7.43
C LEU A 419 15.60 24.64 -7.21
N ALA A 420 14.55 24.79 -6.41
CA ALA A 420 14.03 26.11 -6.05
C ALA A 420 15.08 26.97 -5.32
N LEU A 421 15.79 26.43 -4.34
CA LEU A 421 16.86 27.13 -3.63
C LEU A 421 18.05 27.51 -4.51
N LEU A 422 18.42 26.65 -5.46
CA LEU A 422 19.54 26.90 -6.38
C LEU A 422 19.22 28.03 -7.36
N PHE A 423 17.98 28.11 -7.84
CA PHE A 423 17.58 29.03 -8.90
C PHE A 423 16.79 30.24 -8.42
N ALA A 424 16.42 30.32 -7.14
CA ALA A 424 15.76 31.49 -6.56
C ALA A 424 16.67 32.73 -6.57
N ARG A 425 16.07 33.91 -6.73
CA ARG A 425 16.79 35.19 -6.58
C ARG A 425 17.12 35.47 -5.10
N THR A 426 16.20 35.12 -4.23
CA THR A 426 16.34 35.26 -2.77
C THR A 426 16.21 33.90 -2.14
N ARG A 427 17.01 33.63 -1.11
CA ARG A 427 16.99 32.38 -0.35
C ARG A 427 16.05 32.42 0.86
N THR A 428 15.18 33.43 0.90
CA THR A 428 14.14 33.60 1.93
C THR A 428 12.84 32.94 1.48
N LEU A 429 12.10 32.32 2.40
CA LEU A 429 10.78 31.74 2.09
C LEU A 429 9.69 32.84 2.11
N PRO A 430 8.70 32.76 1.22
CA PRO A 430 8.57 31.81 0.12
C PRO A 430 9.61 32.07 -0.96
N LEU A 431 10.10 31.01 -1.61
CA LEU A 431 11.09 31.12 -2.67
C LEU A 431 10.46 31.79 -3.90
N ALA A 432 11.18 32.73 -4.50
CA ALA A 432 10.68 33.43 -5.67
C ALA A 432 10.64 32.53 -6.91
N GLN A 433 9.66 32.76 -7.79
CA GLN A 433 9.57 32.06 -9.06
C GLN A 433 10.82 32.35 -9.92
N PRO A 434 11.32 31.33 -10.67
CA PRO A 434 12.39 31.55 -11.63
C PRO A 434 11.88 32.41 -12.78
N THR A 435 12.74 33.25 -13.32
CA THR A 435 12.42 34.12 -14.46
C THR A 435 13.53 34.07 -15.52
N GLY A 436 13.18 34.36 -16.78
CA GLY A 436 14.11 34.41 -17.88
C GLY A 436 14.92 33.11 -18.06
N ARG A 437 16.23 33.20 -18.21
CA ARG A 437 17.13 32.05 -18.45
C ARG A 437 17.03 30.99 -17.33
N ARG A 438 16.80 31.40 -16.07
CA ARG A 438 16.64 30.45 -14.94
C ARG A 438 15.38 29.60 -15.07
N LEU A 439 14.29 30.20 -15.54
CA LEU A 439 13.05 29.43 -15.80
C LEU A 439 13.29 28.36 -16.86
N ILE A 440 13.94 28.72 -17.99
CA ILE A 440 14.27 27.75 -19.04
C ILE A 440 15.14 26.61 -18.49
N LEU A 441 16.21 26.94 -17.76
CA LEU A 441 17.09 25.91 -17.22
C LEU A 441 16.41 24.98 -16.23
N VAL A 442 15.61 25.52 -15.31
CA VAL A 442 14.83 24.69 -14.35
C VAL A 442 13.81 23.84 -15.09
N SER A 443 13.11 24.38 -16.10
CA SER A 443 12.17 23.60 -16.94
C SER A 443 12.88 22.45 -17.65
N LEU A 444 14.07 22.68 -18.22
CA LEU A 444 14.86 21.64 -18.88
C LEU A 444 15.31 20.54 -17.90
N ILE A 445 15.70 20.91 -16.68
CA ILE A 445 16.06 19.92 -15.65
C ILE A 445 14.85 19.06 -15.29
N PHE A 446 13.69 19.65 -14.99
CA PHE A 446 12.48 18.86 -14.70
C PHE A 446 12.02 18.01 -15.90
N ALA A 447 12.09 18.54 -17.13
CA ALA A 447 11.82 17.77 -18.33
C ALA A 447 12.78 16.58 -18.47
N GLY A 448 14.07 16.78 -18.21
CA GLY A 448 15.07 15.70 -18.20
C GLY A 448 14.77 14.62 -17.16
N LEU A 449 14.37 15.01 -15.94
CA LEU A 449 13.96 14.06 -14.89
C LEU A 449 12.74 13.26 -15.32
N ILE A 450 11.72 13.89 -15.90
CA ILE A 450 10.52 13.21 -16.42
C ILE A 450 10.89 12.24 -17.56
N VAL A 451 11.78 12.63 -18.45
CA VAL A 451 12.24 11.76 -19.56
C VAL A 451 12.93 10.51 -19.03
N LEU A 452 13.68 10.61 -17.93
CA LEU A 452 14.31 9.44 -17.27
C LEU A 452 13.29 8.48 -16.64
N GLU A 453 12.18 9.00 -16.11
CA GLU A 453 11.09 8.20 -15.53
C GLU A 453 10.19 7.55 -16.61
N TYR A 454 10.12 8.17 -17.79
CA TYR A 454 9.13 7.84 -18.82
C TYR A 454 9.15 6.38 -19.30
N PRO A 455 10.31 5.72 -19.54
CA PRO A 455 10.33 4.33 -19.99
C PRO A 455 9.63 3.38 -19.00
N ALA A 456 9.97 3.47 -17.71
CA ALA A 456 9.38 2.66 -16.67
C ALA A 456 7.90 3.01 -16.43
N TRP A 457 7.54 4.30 -16.45
CA TRP A 457 6.16 4.74 -16.34
C TRP A 457 5.29 4.22 -17.49
N ARG A 458 5.79 4.31 -18.73
CA ARG A 458 5.07 3.86 -19.92
C ARG A 458 4.83 2.34 -19.92
N SER A 459 5.81 1.54 -19.46
CA SER A 459 5.72 0.06 -19.49
C SER A 459 4.52 -0.46 -18.71
N GLN A 460 4.12 0.23 -17.64
CA GLN A 460 3.06 -0.22 -16.74
C GLN A 460 1.68 0.43 -17.01
N LEU A 461 1.63 1.57 -17.75
CA LEU A 461 0.42 2.41 -17.80
C LEU A 461 -0.82 1.68 -18.29
N PHE A 462 -0.67 0.87 -19.34
CA PHE A 462 -1.77 0.13 -19.96
C PHE A 462 -1.76 -1.36 -19.65
N TYR A 463 -0.88 -1.79 -18.76
CA TYR A 463 -0.73 -3.19 -18.42
C TYR A 463 -1.62 -3.55 -17.22
N ALA A 464 -2.34 -4.69 -17.34
CA ALA A 464 -3.14 -5.27 -16.27
C ALA A 464 -2.66 -6.70 -16.00
N GLU A 465 -2.09 -6.91 -14.82
CA GLU A 465 -1.59 -8.22 -14.38
C GLU A 465 -2.75 -9.21 -14.16
N ALA A 466 -2.58 -10.47 -14.55
CA ALA A 466 -3.56 -11.54 -14.44
C ALA A 466 -4.90 -11.29 -15.20
N SER A 467 -4.87 -10.41 -16.20
CA SER A 467 -6.03 -10.14 -17.06
C SER A 467 -6.56 -11.43 -17.70
N GLY A 468 -7.87 -11.66 -17.62
CA GLY A 468 -8.56 -12.85 -18.16
C GLY A 468 -8.40 -14.13 -17.31
N LEU A 469 -7.63 -14.12 -16.23
CA LEU A 469 -7.46 -15.31 -15.39
C LEU A 469 -8.72 -15.62 -14.57
N ARG A 470 -9.51 -14.61 -14.23
CA ARG A 470 -10.75 -14.75 -13.46
C ARG A 470 -11.78 -15.63 -14.18
N GLU A 471 -11.98 -15.40 -15.47
CA GLU A 471 -12.87 -16.17 -16.33
C GLU A 471 -12.40 -17.62 -16.48
N GLN A 472 -11.08 -17.83 -16.58
CA GLN A 472 -10.49 -19.18 -16.64
C GLN A 472 -10.74 -19.95 -15.34
N VAL A 473 -10.59 -19.31 -14.18
CA VAL A 473 -10.86 -19.93 -12.87
C VAL A 473 -12.33 -20.21 -12.68
N ALA A 474 -13.22 -19.31 -13.08
CA ALA A 474 -14.66 -19.54 -13.04
C ALA A 474 -15.03 -20.78 -13.89
N THR A 475 -14.57 -20.85 -15.14
CA THR A 475 -14.79 -22.01 -16.02
C THR A 475 -14.20 -23.30 -15.43
N PHE A 476 -13.03 -23.24 -14.80
CA PHE A 476 -12.43 -24.41 -14.15
C PHE A 476 -13.29 -24.90 -12.99
N THR A 477 -13.80 -23.98 -12.17
CA THR A 477 -14.55 -24.29 -10.93
C THR A 477 -15.98 -24.73 -11.16
N ASP A 478 -16.59 -24.44 -12.32
CA ASP A 478 -17.98 -24.84 -12.65
C ASP A 478 -18.22 -26.35 -12.62
N GLY A 479 -17.16 -27.17 -12.79
CA GLY A 479 -17.25 -28.63 -12.78
C GLY A 479 -17.30 -29.27 -11.38
N PHE A 480 -17.23 -28.48 -10.28
CA PHE A 480 -17.15 -29.00 -8.91
C PHE A 480 -18.36 -28.61 -8.07
N THR A 481 -18.70 -29.50 -7.13
CA THR A 481 -19.73 -29.23 -6.13
C THR A 481 -19.13 -28.51 -4.92
N ASP A 482 -19.97 -27.91 -4.07
CA ASP A 482 -19.53 -27.19 -2.88
C ASP A 482 -19.04 -28.14 -1.76
N THR A 483 -19.28 -29.46 -1.92
CA THR A 483 -18.81 -30.50 -1.01
C THR A 483 -17.52 -31.18 -1.48
N ASP A 484 -17.01 -30.86 -2.67
CA ASP A 484 -15.72 -31.34 -3.16
C ASP A 484 -14.57 -30.51 -2.56
N LEU A 485 -13.42 -31.12 -2.27
CA LEU A 485 -12.20 -30.45 -1.88
C LEU A 485 -11.25 -30.41 -3.09
N ILE A 486 -10.75 -29.21 -3.41
CA ILE A 486 -9.81 -29.02 -4.52
C ILE A 486 -8.47 -28.53 -3.94
N LEU A 487 -7.46 -29.40 -3.99
CA LEU A 487 -6.09 -29.09 -3.60
C LEU A 487 -5.36 -28.55 -4.84
N VAL A 488 -4.81 -27.34 -4.73
CA VAL A 488 -4.14 -26.66 -5.85
C VAL A 488 -2.66 -26.49 -5.56
N ASP A 489 -1.82 -27.07 -6.42
CA ASP A 489 -0.37 -26.91 -6.31
C ASP A 489 0.06 -25.45 -6.49
N ARG A 490 1.15 -25.08 -5.84
CA ARG A 490 1.73 -23.73 -5.86
C ARG A 490 2.01 -23.21 -7.28
N HIS A 491 2.44 -24.09 -8.16
CA HIS A 491 2.87 -23.72 -9.51
C HIS A 491 1.79 -23.94 -10.58
N ALA A 492 0.53 -24.10 -10.18
CA ALA A 492 -0.58 -24.32 -11.12
C ALA A 492 -0.74 -23.18 -12.17
N THR A 493 -0.21 -22.00 -11.91
CA THR A 493 -0.14 -20.87 -12.86
C THR A 493 1.25 -20.65 -13.46
N GLY A 494 2.24 -21.46 -13.10
CA GLY A 494 3.61 -21.41 -13.62
C GLY A 494 4.58 -20.53 -12.84
N ASP A 495 4.14 -19.45 -12.24
CA ASP A 495 5.02 -18.46 -11.59
C ASP A 495 5.28 -18.70 -10.08
N GLY A 496 4.44 -19.51 -9.44
CA GLY A 496 4.51 -19.82 -8.02
C GLY A 496 4.11 -18.66 -7.08
N PHE A 497 3.68 -17.51 -7.62
CA PHE A 497 3.21 -16.34 -6.87
C PHE A 497 1.73 -16.05 -7.10
N THR A 498 1.19 -16.41 -8.24
CA THR A 498 -0.22 -16.28 -8.59
C THR A 498 -0.96 -17.52 -8.09
N MET A 499 -1.95 -17.32 -7.21
CA MET A 499 -2.68 -18.40 -6.56
C MET A 499 -4.12 -18.46 -7.02
N LEU A 500 -4.56 -19.64 -7.47
CA LEU A 500 -5.93 -19.90 -7.90
C LEU A 500 -6.86 -20.21 -6.72
N SER A 501 -6.31 -20.78 -5.63
CA SER A 501 -7.08 -21.32 -4.51
C SER A 501 -7.93 -20.25 -3.80
N GLY A 502 -7.37 -19.08 -3.52
CA GLY A 502 -8.11 -17.99 -2.89
C GLY A 502 -9.33 -17.57 -3.72
N PRO A 503 -9.14 -17.06 -4.98
CA PRO A 503 -10.26 -16.64 -5.83
C PRO A 503 -11.28 -17.73 -6.13
N ALA A 504 -10.85 -18.96 -6.41
CA ALA A 504 -11.75 -20.11 -6.59
C ALA A 504 -12.63 -20.34 -5.36
N GLN A 505 -12.10 -20.03 -4.17
CA GLN A 505 -12.81 -20.18 -2.93
C GLN A 505 -13.71 -18.98 -2.64
N PHE A 506 -13.18 -17.76 -2.56
CA PHE A 506 -13.97 -16.61 -2.10
C PHE A 506 -14.83 -15.95 -3.18
N LEU A 507 -14.49 -16.09 -4.49
CA LEU A 507 -15.31 -15.59 -5.58
C LEU A 507 -16.30 -16.65 -6.08
N ASN A 508 -15.88 -17.91 -6.19
CA ASN A 508 -16.66 -18.96 -6.82
C ASN A 508 -17.27 -19.96 -5.80
N GLY A 509 -17.03 -19.76 -4.50
CA GLY A 509 -17.64 -20.55 -3.42
C GLY A 509 -17.19 -22.01 -3.34
N LYS A 510 -16.03 -22.39 -3.94
CA LYS A 510 -15.54 -23.77 -3.93
C LYS A 510 -14.56 -24.02 -2.78
N ASN A 511 -14.55 -25.22 -2.21
CA ASN A 511 -13.58 -25.60 -1.17
C ASN A 511 -12.21 -25.83 -1.80
N THR A 512 -11.51 -24.76 -2.12
CA THR A 512 -10.20 -24.78 -2.79
C THR A 512 -9.12 -24.39 -1.80
N VAL A 513 -8.05 -25.13 -1.72
CA VAL A 513 -6.97 -24.95 -0.77
C VAL A 513 -5.61 -24.96 -1.49
N TYR A 514 -4.74 -24.01 -1.14
CA TYR A 514 -3.35 -24.02 -1.56
C TYR A 514 -2.63 -25.22 -0.94
N PHE A 515 -2.03 -26.04 -1.80
CA PHE A 515 -1.43 -27.31 -1.40
C PHE A 515 0.03 -27.39 -1.89
N PHE A 516 0.95 -27.57 -0.97
CA PHE A 516 2.39 -27.57 -1.25
C PHE A 516 3.11 -28.76 -0.64
N ASN A 517 2.51 -29.46 0.32
CA ASN A 517 3.11 -30.59 1.01
C ASN A 517 2.26 -31.86 0.82
N PRO A 518 2.67 -32.79 -0.07
CA PRO A 518 1.91 -34.01 -0.32
C PRO A 518 1.66 -34.88 0.91
N TYR A 519 2.57 -34.82 1.91
CA TYR A 519 2.47 -35.64 3.13
C TYR A 519 1.32 -35.22 4.06
N ASP A 520 0.84 -33.99 3.95
CA ASP A 520 -0.27 -33.49 4.76
C ASP A 520 -1.58 -34.27 4.50
N LEU A 521 -1.73 -34.84 3.30
CA LEU A 521 -2.95 -35.57 2.96
C LEU A 521 -3.16 -36.83 3.84
N SER A 522 -2.09 -37.47 4.30
CA SER A 522 -2.20 -38.63 5.19
C SER A 522 -2.79 -38.28 6.56
N ALA A 523 -2.64 -37.02 6.99
CA ALA A 523 -3.18 -36.48 8.24
C ALA A 523 -4.50 -35.72 8.04
N LEU A 524 -4.91 -35.46 6.79
CA LEU A 524 -6.10 -34.69 6.45
C LEU A 524 -7.35 -35.56 6.62
N ASP A 525 -8.32 -35.08 7.40
CA ASP A 525 -9.65 -35.70 7.46
C ASP A 525 -10.44 -35.38 6.19
N THR A 526 -10.43 -36.33 5.25
CA THR A 526 -11.15 -36.23 3.98
C THR A 526 -12.60 -36.69 4.05
N SER A 527 -13.04 -37.29 5.16
CA SER A 527 -14.40 -37.85 5.32
C SER A 527 -15.52 -36.80 5.22
N ARG A 528 -15.17 -35.54 5.40
CA ARG A 528 -16.10 -34.39 5.28
C ARG A 528 -16.39 -33.97 3.83
N PHE A 529 -15.62 -34.48 2.86
CA PHE A 529 -15.73 -34.09 1.46
C PHE A 529 -16.24 -35.26 0.63
N THR A 530 -17.09 -34.96 -0.36
CA THR A 530 -17.63 -35.98 -1.25
C THR A 530 -16.53 -36.55 -2.15
N ARG A 531 -15.67 -35.69 -2.66
CA ARG A 531 -14.51 -36.05 -3.49
C ARG A 531 -13.35 -35.11 -3.18
N VAL A 532 -12.15 -35.63 -3.33
CA VAL A 532 -10.92 -34.84 -3.20
C VAL A 532 -10.22 -34.81 -4.55
N TYR A 533 -9.96 -33.61 -5.02
CA TYR A 533 -9.25 -33.36 -6.27
C TYR A 533 -7.91 -32.72 -6.01
N LEU A 534 -6.96 -32.99 -6.89
CA LEU A 534 -5.63 -32.39 -6.90
C LEU A 534 -5.31 -31.84 -8.29
N LEU A 535 -5.06 -30.53 -8.36
CA LEU A 535 -4.60 -29.83 -9.56
C LEU A 535 -3.09 -29.62 -9.48
N VAL A 536 -2.35 -30.18 -10.41
CA VAL A 536 -0.88 -30.20 -10.39
C VAL A 536 -0.34 -29.89 -11.78
N PRO A 537 0.64 -28.98 -11.93
CA PRO A 537 1.34 -28.77 -13.20
C PRO A 537 2.09 -30.05 -13.63
N GLU A 538 2.17 -30.30 -14.93
CA GLU A 538 2.80 -31.48 -15.48
C GLU A 538 4.20 -31.74 -14.92
N GLU A 539 4.96 -30.66 -14.66
CA GLU A 539 6.32 -30.73 -14.11
C GLU A 539 6.38 -31.26 -12.66
N SER A 540 5.32 -31.04 -11.87
CA SER A 540 5.25 -31.45 -10.47
C SER A 540 4.61 -32.84 -10.26
N GLN A 541 4.04 -33.46 -11.27
CA GLN A 541 3.28 -34.73 -11.15
C GLN A 541 4.09 -35.85 -10.49
N ALA A 542 5.36 -36.03 -10.88
CA ALA A 542 6.22 -37.07 -10.32
C ALA A 542 6.33 -36.99 -8.78
N ARG A 543 6.37 -35.78 -8.23
CA ARG A 543 6.44 -35.56 -6.79
C ARG A 543 5.18 -36.05 -6.06
N TYR A 544 4.01 -35.83 -6.64
CA TYR A 544 2.75 -36.25 -6.06
C TYR A 544 2.50 -37.75 -6.28
N ALA A 545 2.85 -38.27 -7.48
CA ALA A 545 2.76 -39.70 -7.80
C ALA A 545 3.64 -40.53 -6.86
N ALA A 546 4.81 -40.07 -6.47
CA ALA A 546 5.68 -40.76 -5.52
C ALA A 546 5.04 -40.96 -4.12
N VAL A 547 4.12 -40.05 -3.71
CA VAL A 547 3.46 -40.12 -2.39
C VAL A 547 2.12 -40.85 -2.49
N PHE A 548 1.34 -40.61 -3.54
CA PHE A 548 -0.04 -41.10 -3.64
C PHE A 548 -0.17 -42.42 -4.45
N GLY A 549 0.78 -42.70 -5.35
CA GLY A 549 0.77 -43.92 -6.16
C GLY A 549 -0.54 -44.10 -6.95
N GLU A 550 -1.12 -45.28 -6.84
CA GLU A 550 -2.37 -45.67 -7.53
C GLU A 550 -3.64 -44.94 -7.04
N ARG A 551 -3.54 -44.19 -5.92
CA ARG A 551 -4.66 -43.40 -5.42
C ARG A 551 -4.98 -42.17 -6.29
N LEU A 552 -4.07 -41.79 -7.20
CA LEU A 552 -4.27 -40.71 -8.16
C LEU A 552 -4.92 -41.25 -9.44
N VAL A 553 -6.17 -40.89 -9.64
CA VAL A 553 -6.89 -41.21 -10.88
C VAL A 553 -7.00 -39.94 -11.72
N TYR A 554 -6.42 -39.98 -12.93
CA TYR A 554 -6.46 -38.84 -13.85
C TYR A 554 -7.90 -38.56 -14.29
N VAL A 555 -8.29 -37.30 -14.28
CA VAL A 555 -9.64 -36.83 -14.68
C VAL A 555 -9.55 -36.08 -16.01
N ARG A 556 -8.76 -35.03 -16.09
CA ARG A 556 -8.62 -34.19 -17.30
C ARG A 556 -7.38 -33.30 -17.23
N SER A 557 -6.96 -32.76 -18.36
CA SER A 557 -5.98 -31.69 -18.43
C SER A 557 -6.68 -30.32 -18.32
N VAL A 558 -5.98 -29.35 -17.70
CA VAL A 558 -6.44 -27.96 -17.52
C VAL A 558 -5.27 -27.03 -17.83
N THR A 559 -5.48 -26.06 -18.70
CA THR A 559 -4.43 -25.09 -19.05
C THR A 559 -4.84 -23.72 -18.53
N PHE A 560 -3.91 -23.01 -17.87
CA PHE A 560 -4.07 -21.60 -17.50
C PHE A 560 -3.09 -20.74 -18.28
N LEU A 561 -3.56 -19.56 -18.70
CA LEU A 561 -2.78 -18.50 -19.32
C LEU A 561 -2.67 -17.34 -18.33
N LEU A 562 -1.45 -17.03 -17.92
CA LEU A 562 -1.17 -15.95 -16.99
C LEU A 562 -0.39 -14.83 -17.67
N ASN A 563 -0.97 -13.63 -17.71
CA ASN A 563 -0.26 -12.42 -18.11
C ASN A 563 0.38 -11.79 -16.89
N GLN A 564 1.69 -11.60 -16.88
CA GLN A 564 2.41 -11.01 -15.79
C GLN A 564 3.62 -10.20 -16.23
N PHE A 565 4.14 -9.33 -15.36
CA PHE A 565 5.50 -8.84 -15.47
C PHE A 565 6.48 -9.94 -15.05
N GLU A 566 7.58 -10.02 -15.75
CA GLU A 566 8.70 -10.84 -15.30
C GLU A 566 9.12 -10.42 -13.89
N ASN A 567 9.39 -11.43 -13.07
CA ASN A 567 9.94 -11.20 -11.73
C ASN A 567 11.46 -11.38 -11.82
N LEU A 568 12.16 -10.28 -12.10
CA LEU A 568 13.60 -10.29 -12.30
C LEU A 568 14.34 -10.25 -10.98
N SER A 569 15.35 -11.15 -10.83
CA SER A 569 16.32 -11.06 -9.74
C SER A 569 17.36 -9.98 -10.06
N LEU A 570 17.81 -9.25 -9.04
CA LEU A 570 18.88 -8.25 -9.18
C LEU A 570 20.21 -8.81 -9.70
N SER A 571 20.44 -10.12 -9.53
CA SER A 571 21.69 -10.79 -9.92
C SER A 571 21.78 -11.13 -11.39
N ASP A 572 20.66 -11.23 -12.11
CA ASP A 572 20.64 -11.91 -13.39
C ASP A 572 20.73 -10.97 -14.60
N ASP A 573 19.95 -9.90 -14.62
CA ASP A 573 20.00 -8.90 -15.70
C ASP A 573 19.29 -7.60 -15.26
N PRO A 574 20.01 -6.48 -15.08
CA PRO A 574 19.41 -5.22 -14.68
C PRO A 574 18.68 -4.56 -15.86
N ARG A 575 17.52 -5.06 -16.25
CA ARG A 575 16.62 -4.47 -17.26
C ARG A 575 15.23 -4.23 -16.69
N LEU A 576 14.43 -3.42 -17.38
CA LEU A 576 13.01 -3.28 -17.05
C LEU A 576 12.30 -4.60 -17.35
N PRO A 577 11.40 -5.07 -16.45
CA PRO A 577 10.62 -6.26 -16.69
C PRO A 577 9.74 -6.11 -17.94
N GLU A 578 9.72 -7.14 -18.75
CA GLU A 578 8.80 -7.23 -19.87
C GLU A 578 7.50 -7.91 -19.45
N THR A 579 6.45 -7.66 -20.21
CA THR A 579 5.19 -8.38 -20.04
C THR A 579 5.28 -9.70 -20.75
N THR A 580 4.93 -10.77 -20.07
CA THR A 580 4.95 -12.14 -20.61
C THR A 580 3.64 -12.85 -20.35
N THR A 581 3.31 -13.82 -21.20
CA THR A 581 2.20 -14.75 -20.99
C THR A 581 2.77 -16.12 -20.72
N ILE A 582 2.49 -16.66 -19.54
CA ILE A 582 2.86 -18.03 -19.16
C ILE A 582 1.69 -18.94 -19.44
N GLU A 583 1.94 -20.00 -20.25
CA GLU A 583 1.00 -21.10 -20.45
C GLU A 583 1.41 -22.26 -19.54
N THR A 584 0.52 -22.66 -18.61
CA THR A 584 0.77 -23.77 -17.69
C THR A 584 -0.24 -24.88 -17.90
N LYS A 585 0.25 -26.04 -18.31
CA LYS A 585 -0.54 -27.27 -18.43
C LYS A 585 -0.55 -28.00 -17.11
N ASN A 586 -1.75 -28.27 -16.62
CA ASN A 586 -1.99 -28.97 -15.38
C ASN A 586 -2.77 -30.25 -15.63
N SER A 587 -2.52 -31.27 -14.82
CA SER A 587 -3.37 -32.44 -14.70
C SER A 587 -4.26 -32.34 -13.46
N LEU A 588 -5.53 -32.58 -13.64
CA LEU A 588 -6.48 -32.74 -12.55
C LEU A 588 -6.61 -34.23 -12.23
N PHE A 589 -6.37 -34.58 -10.98
CA PHE A 589 -6.56 -35.96 -10.46
C PHE A 589 -7.66 -35.97 -9.42
N GLN A 590 -8.37 -37.09 -9.32
CA GLN A 590 -9.17 -37.43 -8.16
C GLN A 590 -8.36 -38.33 -7.24
N ILE A 591 -8.42 -38.09 -5.93
CA ILE A 591 -7.73 -38.91 -4.92
C ILE A 591 -8.76 -39.84 -4.26
N TYR A 592 -8.44 -41.14 -4.18
CA TYR A 592 -9.26 -42.16 -3.55
C TYR A 592 -8.68 -42.66 -2.25
#